data_355aa98bf98de90b71a74b5756976ecc
#
_entry.id   355aa98bf98de90b71a74b5756976ecc
#
_cell.length_a   1.000
_cell.length_b   1.000
_cell.length_c   1.000
_cell.angle_alpha   90.00
_cell.angle_beta   90.00
_cell.angle_gamma   90.00
#
_symmetry.space_group_name_H-M   'P 1'
#
loop_
_entity.id
_entity.type
_entity.pdbx_description
1 polymer ?
#
loop_
_entity_poly.entity_id
_entity_poly.type
_entity_poly.pdbx_seq_one_letter_code
_entity_poly.pdbx_strand_id
1 'polypeptide(L)'
;ENLKIDNQTIVDYKLGQPFFTSLSGAENLNKNINPAQNLSAIKYIYSNTSLDKRNVVNSIFVKFIEFVNHILYFRSVFQGNNFTGYKNGMDNIELDIIVKNNLKNFEKFLRDFELDFELVKVRQLNRSIIGIKMEKKVLPFFDIVSTGTLSLTFFYYWWQIIKENQIPLLFIDEFDCSYHFSLSEKIVQKLKELPDTQVILTTHNTNLLSNTIIRPDCGFIIDGKKITSLNHLTEKELREAHNLEKLYQAGHFNG
;
A
#
# COMPACT_ATOMS: atom_id res chain seq x y z
N GLU A 1 -4.89 -22.56 7.02
CA GLU A 1 -5.09 -21.34 7.80
C GLU A 1 -5.15 -21.67 9.28
N ASN A 2 -4.43 -20.93 10.11
CA ASN A 2 -4.46 -21.12 11.55
C ASN A 2 -4.50 -19.74 12.22
N LEU A 3 -5.63 -19.44 12.88
CA LEU A 3 -5.83 -18.20 13.62
C LEU A 3 -5.91 -18.49 15.12
N LYS A 4 -5.14 -17.73 15.90
CA LYS A 4 -5.11 -17.84 17.36
C LYS A 4 -5.36 -16.48 18.01
N ILE A 5 -6.03 -16.50 19.16
CA ILE A 5 -6.18 -15.36 20.05
C ILE A 5 -5.70 -15.85 21.43
N ASP A 6 -4.74 -15.15 22.02
CA ASP A 6 -4.11 -15.51 23.32
C ASP A 6 -3.70 -16.99 23.40
N ASN A 7 -3.00 -17.48 22.36
CA ASN A 7 -2.58 -18.88 22.18
C ASN A 7 -3.71 -19.92 22.02
N GLN A 8 -4.97 -19.53 22.08
CA GLN A 8 -6.10 -20.41 21.79
C GLN A 8 -6.41 -20.42 20.30
N THR A 9 -6.52 -21.63 19.73
CA THR A 9 -6.90 -21.77 18.31
C THR A 9 -8.36 -21.42 18.13
N ILE A 10 -8.63 -20.41 17.30
CA ILE A 10 -9.97 -19.92 17.01
C ILE A 10 -10.48 -20.45 15.67
N VAL A 11 -9.60 -20.53 14.67
CA VAL A 11 -9.86 -21.15 13.39
C VAL A 11 -8.66 -22.01 13.00
N ASP A 12 -8.88 -23.25 12.61
CA ASP A 12 -7.88 -24.11 11.97
C ASP A 12 -8.46 -24.75 10.72
N TYR A 13 -7.76 -24.59 9.60
CA TYR A 13 -8.18 -25.14 8.31
C TYR A 13 -6.97 -25.65 7.52
N LYS A 14 -7.07 -26.91 7.12
CA LYS A 14 -6.18 -27.52 6.14
C LYS A 14 -6.97 -27.85 4.88
N LEU A 15 -6.38 -27.54 3.74
CA LEU A 15 -7.03 -27.77 2.44
C LEU A 15 -7.54 -29.22 2.30
N GLY A 16 -8.80 -29.36 1.95
CA GLY A 16 -9.45 -30.66 1.79
C GLY A 16 -9.92 -31.34 3.08
N GLN A 17 -9.80 -30.68 4.23
CA GLN A 17 -10.29 -31.16 5.51
C GLN A 17 -11.39 -30.24 6.07
N PRO A 18 -12.30 -30.71 6.92
CA PRO A 18 -13.23 -29.87 7.63
C PRO A 18 -12.48 -28.84 8.49
N PHE A 19 -12.89 -27.57 8.45
CA PHE A 19 -12.30 -26.57 9.33
C PHE A 19 -12.82 -26.70 10.78
N PHE A 20 -11.98 -26.32 11.70
CA PHE A 20 -12.33 -26.10 13.09
C PHE A 20 -12.60 -24.60 13.34
N THR A 21 -13.59 -24.30 14.19
CA THR A 21 -13.75 -22.97 14.78
C THR A 21 -14.35 -23.06 16.19
N SER A 22 -13.88 -22.18 17.07
CA SER A 22 -14.43 -22.00 18.43
C SER A 22 -15.29 -20.72 18.55
N LEU A 23 -15.57 -20.04 17.42
CA LEU A 23 -16.37 -18.82 17.42
C LEU A 23 -17.83 -19.16 17.72
N SER A 24 -18.41 -18.50 18.73
CA SER A 24 -19.81 -18.65 19.10
C SER A 24 -20.74 -18.05 18.02
N GLY A 25 -21.70 -18.86 17.56
CA GLY A 25 -22.58 -18.55 16.44
C GLY A 25 -22.12 -19.16 15.11
N ALA A 26 -20.99 -19.87 15.09
CA ALA A 26 -20.48 -20.55 13.89
C ALA A 26 -20.68 -22.09 13.94
N GLU A 27 -21.39 -22.58 14.92
CA GLU A 27 -21.57 -24.03 15.16
C GLU A 27 -22.27 -24.74 14.01
N ASN A 28 -23.24 -24.09 13.39
CA ASN A 28 -24.11 -24.64 12.35
C ASN A 28 -23.53 -24.48 10.92
N LEU A 29 -22.34 -23.93 10.77
CA LEU A 29 -21.70 -23.82 9.45
C LEU A 29 -21.34 -25.17 8.87
N ASN A 30 -21.51 -25.32 7.57
CA ASN A 30 -20.91 -26.45 6.85
C ASN A 30 -19.39 -26.35 6.91
N LYS A 31 -18.75 -27.26 7.63
CA LYS A 31 -17.31 -27.26 7.84
C LYS A 31 -16.50 -27.80 6.66
N ASN A 32 -17.17 -28.38 5.67
CA ASN A 32 -16.52 -28.90 4.46
C ASN A 32 -16.51 -27.82 3.37
N ILE A 33 -15.38 -27.17 3.19
CA ILE A 33 -15.17 -26.21 2.11
C ILE A 33 -14.62 -26.95 0.91
N ASN A 34 -15.25 -26.76 -0.27
CA ASN A 34 -14.75 -27.36 -1.51
C ASN A 34 -13.37 -26.78 -1.87
N PRO A 35 -12.30 -27.60 -1.92
CA PRO A 35 -10.96 -27.15 -2.23
C PRO A 35 -10.84 -26.45 -3.60
N ALA A 36 -11.68 -26.83 -4.56
CA ALA A 36 -11.69 -26.25 -5.91
C ALA A 36 -12.13 -24.79 -5.94
N GLN A 37 -12.80 -24.30 -4.89
CA GLN A 37 -13.26 -22.91 -4.80
C GLN A 37 -12.19 -21.94 -4.29
N ASN A 38 -11.04 -22.44 -3.83
CA ASN A 38 -9.96 -21.63 -3.28
C ASN A 38 -10.43 -20.62 -2.21
N LEU A 39 -11.42 -21.04 -1.41
CA LEU A 39 -12.10 -20.17 -0.45
C LEU A 39 -11.39 -20.23 0.91
N SER A 40 -11.11 -19.05 1.48
CA SER A 40 -10.61 -18.92 2.84
C SER A 40 -11.69 -19.33 3.86
N ALA A 41 -11.35 -20.22 4.79
CA ALA A 41 -12.24 -20.62 5.89
C ALA A 41 -12.55 -19.43 6.79
N ILE A 42 -11.57 -18.59 7.06
CA ILE A 42 -11.73 -17.36 7.86
C ILE A 42 -12.76 -16.43 7.20
N LYS A 43 -12.61 -16.18 5.88
CA LYS A 43 -13.55 -15.35 5.12
C LYS A 43 -14.92 -15.98 5.04
N TYR A 44 -14.99 -17.31 4.86
CA TYR A 44 -16.25 -18.04 4.83
C TYR A 44 -17.02 -17.92 6.14
N ILE A 45 -16.35 -18.10 7.28
CA ILE A 45 -16.95 -17.92 8.61
C ILE A 45 -17.49 -16.50 8.77
N TYR A 46 -16.65 -15.49 8.49
CA TYR A 46 -17.06 -14.07 8.61
C TYR A 46 -18.28 -13.72 7.77
N SER A 47 -18.35 -14.24 6.53
CA SER A 47 -19.42 -13.89 5.59
C SER A 47 -20.71 -14.67 5.79
N ASN A 48 -20.68 -15.80 6.49
CA ASN A 48 -21.83 -16.71 6.62
C ASN A 48 -22.32 -16.90 8.06
N THR A 49 -21.83 -16.06 9.01
CA THR A 49 -22.28 -16.09 10.39
C THR A 49 -22.72 -14.72 10.90
N SER A 50 -23.64 -14.77 11.85
CA SER A 50 -24.03 -13.60 12.64
C SER A 50 -23.40 -13.72 14.03
N LEU A 51 -22.10 -13.39 14.13
CA LEU A 51 -21.35 -13.52 15.38
C LEU A 51 -21.83 -12.53 16.43
N ASP A 52 -22.09 -13.00 17.65
CA ASP A 52 -22.42 -12.11 18.77
C ASP A 52 -21.20 -11.27 19.17
N LYS A 53 -21.25 -9.98 18.86
CA LYS A 53 -20.17 -9.01 19.16
C LYS A 53 -19.97 -8.76 20.68
N ARG A 54 -20.90 -9.19 21.54
CA ARG A 54 -20.72 -9.13 23.00
C ARG A 54 -19.75 -10.19 23.49
N ASN A 55 -19.57 -11.28 22.75
CA ASN A 55 -18.51 -12.24 22.99
C ASN A 55 -17.17 -11.62 22.64
N VAL A 56 -16.23 -11.58 23.59
CA VAL A 56 -14.91 -10.93 23.44
C VAL A 56 -14.11 -11.52 22.28
N VAL A 57 -14.08 -12.86 22.16
CA VAL A 57 -13.34 -13.56 21.10
C VAL A 57 -13.92 -13.22 19.72
N ASN A 58 -15.26 -13.25 19.59
CA ASN A 58 -15.95 -12.86 18.38
C ASN A 58 -15.66 -11.40 18.01
N SER A 59 -15.67 -10.50 19.00
CA SER A 59 -15.38 -9.08 18.78
C SER A 59 -13.94 -8.86 18.26
N ILE A 60 -12.95 -9.56 18.83
CA ILE A 60 -11.56 -9.51 18.36
C ILE A 60 -11.45 -10.07 16.94
N PHE A 61 -12.10 -11.21 16.66
CA PHE A 61 -12.12 -11.80 15.33
C PHE A 61 -12.70 -10.83 14.28
N VAL A 62 -13.84 -10.23 14.58
CA VAL A 62 -14.50 -9.25 13.67
C VAL A 62 -13.58 -8.05 13.40
N LYS A 63 -13.00 -7.46 14.45
CA LYS A 63 -12.05 -6.35 14.31
C LYS A 63 -10.81 -6.72 13.48
N PHE A 64 -10.30 -7.94 13.66
CA PHE A 64 -9.18 -8.45 12.86
C PHE A 64 -9.58 -8.53 11.37
N ILE A 65 -10.76 -9.07 11.05
CA ILE A 65 -11.21 -9.16 9.67
C ILE A 65 -11.47 -7.76 9.08
N GLU A 66 -12.06 -6.87 9.84
CA GLU A 66 -12.27 -5.47 9.43
C GLU A 66 -10.92 -4.80 9.13
N PHE A 67 -9.91 -4.99 9.99
CA PHE A 67 -8.54 -4.51 9.75
C PHE A 67 -7.97 -5.10 8.45
N VAL A 68 -8.02 -6.42 8.27
CA VAL A 68 -7.49 -7.10 7.06
C VAL A 68 -8.19 -6.62 5.79
N ASN A 69 -9.49 -6.41 5.84
CA ASN A 69 -10.27 -5.92 4.70
C ASN A 69 -9.92 -4.47 4.30
N HIS A 70 -9.29 -3.70 5.19
CA HIS A 70 -8.87 -2.32 4.92
C HIS A 70 -7.36 -2.18 4.68
N ILE A 71 -6.60 -3.28 4.65
CA ILE A 71 -5.20 -3.26 4.22
C ILE A 71 -5.13 -2.93 2.74
N LEU A 72 -4.29 -1.97 2.39
CA LEU A 72 -3.97 -1.67 1.00
C LEU A 72 -2.56 -2.14 0.68
N TYR A 73 -2.46 -2.96 -0.36
CA TYR A 73 -1.19 -3.43 -0.91
C TYR A 73 -1.13 -3.10 -2.39
N PHE A 74 -0.02 -2.54 -2.86
CA PHE A 74 0.26 -2.43 -4.29
C PHE A 74 1.77 -2.38 -4.57
N ARG A 75 2.13 -2.66 -5.82
CA ARG A 75 3.48 -2.41 -6.34
C ARG A 75 3.51 -1.08 -7.05
N SER A 76 4.60 -0.37 -6.88
CA SER A 76 4.83 0.89 -7.58
C SER A 76 5.06 0.73 -9.09
N VAL A 77 5.35 -0.48 -9.56
CA VAL A 77 5.52 -0.77 -10.98
C VAL A 77 4.20 -0.58 -11.71
N PHE A 78 4.14 0.44 -12.53
CA PHE A 78 2.99 0.73 -13.36
C PHE A 78 2.89 -0.27 -14.52
N GLN A 79 1.95 -1.19 -14.43
CA GLN A 79 1.59 -2.12 -15.50
C GLN A 79 0.11 -1.96 -15.83
N GLY A 80 -0.21 -1.04 -16.74
CA GLY A 80 -1.53 -0.92 -17.35
C GLY A 80 -2.68 -0.73 -16.36
N ASN A 81 -2.53 0.07 -15.31
CA ASN A 81 -3.54 0.32 -14.27
C ASN A 81 -3.92 -0.92 -13.42
N ASN A 82 -3.12 -1.99 -13.46
CA ASN A 82 -3.37 -3.16 -12.62
C ASN A 82 -2.87 -2.91 -11.19
N PHE A 83 -3.67 -3.31 -10.22
CA PHE A 83 -3.33 -3.24 -8.81
C PHE A 83 -3.95 -4.40 -8.03
N THR A 84 -3.32 -4.73 -6.92
CA THR A 84 -3.78 -5.76 -5.98
C THR A 84 -3.82 -5.16 -4.58
N GLY A 85 -4.90 -5.38 -3.85
CA GLY A 85 -5.02 -4.85 -2.49
C GLY A 85 -6.47 -4.85 -2.00
N TYR A 86 -6.85 -3.85 -1.25
CA TYR A 86 -8.22 -3.62 -0.78
C TYR A 86 -9.26 -3.74 -1.90
N LYS A 87 -8.94 -3.25 -3.07
CA LYS A 87 -9.64 -3.53 -4.31
C LYS A 87 -8.65 -4.16 -5.29
N ASN A 88 -9.08 -5.22 -5.97
CA ASN A 88 -8.37 -5.77 -7.10
C ASN A 88 -9.06 -5.33 -8.37
N GLY A 89 -8.29 -4.90 -9.38
CA GLY A 89 -8.92 -4.47 -10.61
C GLY A 89 -7.98 -3.78 -11.59
N MET A 90 -8.62 -3.24 -12.60
CA MET A 90 -8.02 -2.38 -13.61
C MET A 90 -8.93 -1.17 -13.76
N ASP A 91 -8.49 -0.01 -13.29
CA ASP A 91 -9.24 1.23 -13.38
C ASP A 91 -8.66 2.16 -14.46
N ASN A 92 -9.51 2.91 -15.10
CA ASN A 92 -9.06 3.98 -15.97
C ASN A 92 -8.80 5.24 -15.13
N ILE A 93 -7.56 5.40 -14.67
CA ILE A 93 -7.13 6.51 -13.81
C ILE A 93 -7.41 7.86 -14.45
N GLU A 94 -7.20 7.99 -15.76
CA GLU A 94 -7.49 9.22 -16.51
C GLU A 94 -8.96 9.59 -16.41
N LEU A 95 -9.84 8.60 -16.64
CA LEU A 95 -11.28 8.81 -16.58
C LEU A 95 -11.73 9.15 -15.16
N ASP A 96 -11.16 8.49 -14.14
CA ASP A 96 -11.48 8.76 -12.74
C ASP A 96 -11.12 10.19 -12.34
N ILE A 97 -9.93 10.67 -12.71
CA ILE A 97 -9.50 12.07 -12.47
C ILE A 97 -10.46 13.06 -13.16
N ILE A 98 -10.88 12.76 -14.39
CA ILE A 98 -11.79 13.62 -15.15
C ILE A 98 -13.19 13.61 -14.56
N VAL A 99 -13.74 12.43 -14.25
CA VAL A 99 -15.12 12.24 -13.78
C VAL A 99 -15.32 12.88 -12.40
N LYS A 100 -14.37 12.70 -11.50
CA LYS A 100 -14.39 13.34 -10.18
C LYS A 100 -14.12 14.85 -10.22
N ASN A 101 -13.97 15.43 -11.41
CA ASN A 101 -13.61 16.83 -11.62
C ASN A 101 -12.36 17.26 -10.83
N ASN A 102 -11.39 16.37 -10.72
CA ASN A 102 -10.24 16.46 -9.83
C ASN A 102 -8.97 16.99 -10.53
N LEU A 103 -9.12 17.51 -11.76
CA LEU A 103 -8.01 17.94 -12.60
C LEU A 103 -7.14 19.02 -11.95
N LYS A 104 -7.77 20.00 -11.28
CA LYS A 104 -7.04 21.07 -10.56
C LYS A 104 -6.29 20.52 -9.33
N ASN A 105 -6.87 19.56 -8.62
CA ASN A 105 -6.21 18.92 -7.49
C ASN A 105 -5.04 18.05 -7.97
N PHE A 106 -5.20 17.38 -9.10
CA PHE A 106 -4.13 16.62 -9.72
C PHE A 106 -2.99 17.54 -10.21
N GLU A 107 -3.32 18.65 -10.85
CA GLU A 107 -2.34 19.66 -11.25
C GLU A 107 -1.57 20.20 -10.03
N LYS A 108 -2.27 20.56 -8.96
CA LYS A 108 -1.65 20.99 -7.70
C LYS A 108 -0.75 19.89 -7.12
N PHE A 109 -1.22 18.66 -7.10
CA PHE A 109 -0.42 17.52 -6.62
C PHE A 109 0.88 17.36 -7.43
N LEU A 110 0.82 17.42 -8.76
CA LEU A 110 2.02 17.34 -9.60
C LEU A 110 2.99 18.51 -9.31
N ARG A 111 2.46 19.70 -9.07
CA ARG A 111 3.26 20.88 -8.70
C ARG A 111 3.96 20.71 -7.35
N ASP A 112 3.34 20.04 -6.37
CA ASP A 112 3.97 19.71 -5.08
C ASP A 112 5.23 18.83 -5.29
N PHE A 113 5.29 18.10 -6.40
CA PHE A 113 6.43 17.30 -6.84
C PHE A 113 7.31 17.98 -7.92
N GLU A 114 7.22 19.32 -8.04
CA GLU A 114 8.00 20.13 -9.00
C GLU A 114 7.69 19.85 -10.47
N LEU A 115 6.53 19.29 -10.75
CA LEU A 115 6.03 19.06 -12.11
C LEU A 115 4.96 20.11 -12.42
N ASP A 116 5.37 21.21 -13.06
CA ASP A 116 4.48 22.33 -13.38
C ASP A 116 3.86 22.14 -14.76
N PHE A 117 2.70 21.51 -14.80
CA PHE A 117 1.90 21.33 -16.02
C PHE A 117 0.63 22.18 -15.94
N GLU A 118 0.25 22.83 -17.02
CA GLU A 118 -1.09 23.37 -17.20
C GLU A 118 -1.98 22.30 -17.82
N LEU A 119 -2.84 21.67 -16.98
CA LEU A 119 -3.68 20.56 -17.39
C LEU A 119 -5.07 21.02 -17.86
N VAL A 120 -5.53 20.48 -18.96
CA VAL A 120 -6.85 20.78 -19.53
C VAL A 120 -7.60 19.51 -19.90
N LYS A 121 -8.93 19.54 -19.75
CA LYS A 121 -9.79 18.47 -20.26
C LYS A 121 -10.03 18.70 -21.76
N VAL A 122 -9.71 17.71 -22.58
CA VAL A 122 -9.87 17.76 -24.04
C VAL A 122 -10.82 16.64 -24.48
N ARG A 123 -11.68 16.94 -25.43
CA ARG A 123 -12.51 15.94 -26.10
C ARG A 123 -11.77 15.43 -27.33
N GLN A 124 -11.45 14.15 -27.33
CA GLN A 124 -10.80 13.48 -28.45
C GLN A 124 -11.70 12.33 -28.94
N LEU A 125 -12.18 12.42 -30.17
CA LEU A 125 -13.17 11.48 -30.67
C LEU A 125 -14.41 11.41 -29.75
N ASN A 126 -14.69 10.23 -29.17
CA ASN A 126 -15.82 10.00 -28.28
C ASN A 126 -15.47 9.94 -26.79
N ARG A 127 -14.24 10.32 -26.41
CA ARG A 127 -13.79 10.30 -25.01
C ARG A 127 -13.19 11.63 -24.58
N SER A 128 -13.25 11.89 -23.28
CA SER A 128 -12.49 12.98 -22.66
C SER A 128 -11.14 12.47 -22.20
N ILE A 129 -10.09 13.23 -22.47
CA ILE A 129 -8.72 12.95 -22.08
C ILE A 129 -8.11 14.13 -21.30
N ILE A 130 -7.04 13.89 -20.57
CA ILE A 130 -6.22 14.94 -19.96
C ILE A 130 -5.20 15.40 -21.00
N GLY A 131 -5.15 16.69 -21.26
CA GLY A 131 -4.14 17.32 -22.12
C GLY A 131 -3.21 18.21 -21.30
N ILE A 132 -1.97 18.35 -21.75
CA ILE A 132 -1.02 19.37 -21.30
C ILE A 132 -1.11 20.53 -22.31
N LYS A 133 -1.42 21.73 -21.80
CA LYS A 133 -1.43 22.93 -22.59
C LYS A 133 -0.01 23.44 -22.77
N MET A 134 0.41 23.53 -24.00
CA MET A 134 1.65 24.16 -24.44
C MET A 134 1.28 25.39 -25.28
N GLU A 135 2.18 26.37 -25.40
CA GLU A 135 1.90 27.69 -26.01
C GLU A 135 0.84 27.72 -27.14
N LYS A 136 0.93 26.82 -28.13
CA LYS A 136 0.04 26.78 -29.28
C LYS A 136 -0.66 25.42 -29.52
N LYS A 137 -0.42 24.43 -28.64
CA LYS A 137 -0.90 23.07 -28.83
C LYS A 137 -1.34 22.47 -27.49
N VAL A 138 -2.25 21.53 -27.57
CA VAL A 138 -2.56 20.66 -26.44
C VAL A 138 -2.15 19.24 -26.81
N LEU A 139 -1.33 18.60 -25.97
CA LEU A 139 -0.84 17.24 -26.18
C LEU A 139 -1.45 16.31 -25.14
N PRO A 140 -1.81 15.06 -25.50
CA PRO A 140 -2.35 14.11 -24.55
C PRO A 140 -1.34 13.82 -23.44
N PHE A 141 -1.76 13.96 -22.18
CA PHE A 141 -0.88 13.80 -21.01
C PHE A 141 -0.21 12.44 -20.99
N PHE A 142 -0.96 11.36 -21.12
CA PHE A 142 -0.46 9.99 -20.99
C PHE A 142 0.46 9.55 -22.13
N ASP A 143 0.47 10.27 -23.24
CA ASP A 143 1.32 9.94 -24.40
C ASP A 143 2.71 10.56 -24.32
N ILE A 144 2.88 11.64 -23.54
CA ILE A 144 4.10 12.46 -23.59
C ILE A 144 4.88 12.55 -22.29
N VAL A 145 4.27 12.18 -21.16
CA VAL A 145 4.94 12.26 -19.87
C VAL A 145 5.88 11.07 -19.63
N SER A 146 6.87 11.26 -18.76
CA SER A 146 7.82 10.22 -18.39
C SER A 146 7.16 9.09 -17.59
N THR A 147 7.82 7.91 -17.56
CA THR A 147 7.39 6.79 -16.71
C THR A 147 7.30 7.18 -15.23
N GLY A 148 8.21 8.02 -14.73
CA GLY A 148 8.14 8.53 -13.36
C GLY A 148 6.90 9.39 -13.12
N THR A 149 6.51 10.22 -14.08
CA THR A 149 5.28 11.02 -14.01
C THR A 149 4.03 10.13 -14.07
N LEU A 150 4.04 9.06 -14.87
CA LEU A 150 2.96 8.07 -14.91
C LEU A 150 2.83 7.34 -13.57
N SER A 151 3.95 6.91 -12.99
CA SER A 151 3.96 6.26 -11.67
C SER A 151 3.46 7.21 -10.58
N LEU A 152 3.81 8.49 -10.65
CA LEU A 152 3.30 9.52 -9.74
C LEU A 152 1.78 9.76 -9.94
N THR A 153 1.28 9.65 -11.16
CA THR A 153 -0.16 9.72 -11.44
C THR A 153 -0.90 8.55 -10.82
N PHE A 154 -0.31 7.35 -10.88
CA PHE A 154 -0.82 6.17 -10.20
C PHE A 154 -0.81 6.35 -8.67
N PHE A 155 0.29 6.88 -8.13
CA PHE A 155 0.36 7.21 -6.71
C PHE A 155 -0.70 8.25 -6.30
N TYR A 156 -0.97 9.28 -7.12
CA TYR A 156 -2.05 10.24 -6.89
C TYR A 156 -3.42 9.58 -6.79
N TYR A 157 -3.72 8.64 -7.67
CA TYR A 157 -4.97 7.87 -7.63
C TYR A 157 -5.12 7.15 -6.28
N TRP A 158 -4.09 6.43 -5.84
CA TRP A 158 -4.09 5.74 -4.55
C TRP A 158 -4.10 6.70 -3.36
N TRP A 159 -3.42 7.81 -3.47
CA TRP A 159 -3.43 8.86 -2.46
C TRP A 159 -4.84 9.36 -2.14
N GLN A 160 -5.69 9.56 -3.15
CA GLN A 160 -7.10 9.92 -2.95
C GLN A 160 -7.85 8.83 -2.18
N ILE A 161 -7.67 7.57 -2.58
CA ILE A 161 -8.31 6.42 -1.92
C ILE A 161 -7.87 6.28 -0.46
N ILE A 162 -6.57 6.43 -0.18
CA ILE A 162 -6.02 6.34 1.17
C ILE A 162 -6.63 7.43 2.06
N LYS A 163 -6.71 8.65 1.58
CA LYS A 163 -7.27 9.78 2.34
C LYS A 163 -8.77 9.62 2.63
N GLU A 164 -9.51 9.01 1.71
CA GLU A 164 -10.97 8.85 1.83
C GLU A 164 -11.37 7.68 2.73
N ASN A 165 -10.55 6.63 2.86
CA ASN A 165 -10.96 5.33 3.41
C ASN A 165 -10.28 4.93 4.73
N GLN A 166 -9.56 5.80 5.42
CA GLN A 166 -8.90 5.49 6.70
C GLN A 166 -8.17 4.13 6.68
N ILE A 167 -7.23 3.98 5.76
CA ILE A 167 -6.46 2.75 5.58
C ILE A 167 -5.55 2.53 6.80
N PRO A 168 -5.70 1.44 7.58
CA PRO A 168 -4.89 1.23 8.78
C PRO A 168 -3.47 0.76 8.46
N LEU A 169 -3.28 0.07 7.34
CA LEU A 169 -1.99 -0.43 6.87
C LEU A 169 -1.87 -0.27 5.37
N LEU A 170 -0.83 0.44 4.96
CA LEU A 170 -0.43 0.62 3.56
C LEU A 170 0.90 -0.09 3.33
N PHE A 171 0.94 -1.03 2.40
CA PHE A 171 2.16 -1.68 1.96
C PHE A 171 2.41 -1.37 0.48
N ILE A 172 3.56 -0.76 0.15
CA ILE A 172 3.96 -0.49 -1.23
C ILE A 172 5.28 -1.20 -1.51
N ASP A 173 5.24 -2.17 -2.40
CA ASP A 173 6.40 -2.94 -2.80
C ASP A 173 7.16 -2.23 -3.93
N GLU A 174 8.51 -2.17 -3.82
CA GLU A 174 9.38 -1.48 -4.77
C GLU A 174 8.89 -0.06 -5.11
N PHE A 175 8.52 0.72 -4.09
CA PHE A 175 7.73 1.94 -4.28
C PHE A 175 8.40 2.98 -5.19
N ASP A 176 9.71 2.95 -5.29
CA ASP A 176 10.52 3.95 -5.98
C ASP A 176 11.20 3.46 -7.26
N CYS A 177 10.85 2.27 -7.77
CA CYS A 177 11.50 1.67 -8.94
C CYS A 177 11.46 2.53 -10.22
N SER A 178 10.52 3.49 -10.30
CA SER A 178 10.34 4.40 -11.44
C SER A 178 10.64 5.86 -11.10
N TYR A 179 11.07 6.15 -9.87
CA TYR A 179 11.28 7.52 -9.41
C TYR A 179 12.77 7.87 -9.35
N HIS A 180 13.05 9.15 -9.61
CA HIS A 180 14.35 9.73 -9.27
C HIS A 180 14.45 9.89 -7.74
N PHE A 181 15.66 9.87 -7.19
CA PHE A 181 15.91 9.93 -5.74
C PHE A 181 15.14 11.03 -5.00
N SER A 182 15.18 12.26 -5.53
CA SER A 182 14.47 13.40 -4.93
C SER A 182 12.95 13.21 -4.89
N LEU A 183 12.40 12.52 -5.87
CA LEU A 183 10.98 12.22 -5.94
C LEU A 183 10.60 11.15 -4.92
N SER A 184 11.43 10.12 -4.76
CA SER A 184 11.24 9.08 -3.74
C SER A 184 11.22 9.65 -2.33
N GLU A 185 12.13 10.57 -2.02
CA GLU A 185 12.15 11.29 -0.74
C GLU A 185 10.85 12.07 -0.49
N LYS A 186 10.39 12.84 -1.48
CA LYS A 186 9.14 13.60 -1.39
C LYS A 186 7.92 12.69 -1.17
N ILE A 187 7.89 11.52 -1.80
CA ILE A 187 6.82 10.53 -1.59
C ILE A 187 6.84 10.04 -0.13
N VAL A 188 8.01 9.69 0.41
CA VAL A 188 8.13 9.28 1.82
C VAL A 188 7.65 10.39 2.75
N GLN A 189 8.06 11.64 2.52
CA GLN A 189 7.59 12.77 3.33
C GLN A 189 6.06 12.95 3.21
N LYS A 190 5.50 12.78 2.02
CA LYS A 190 4.06 12.84 1.80
C LYS A 190 3.31 11.74 2.55
N LEU A 191 3.83 10.52 2.56
CA LEU A 191 3.24 9.40 3.28
C LEU A 191 3.26 9.58 4.80
N LYS A 192 4.24 10.31 5.34
CA LYS A 192 4.28 10.67 6.78
C LYS A 192 3.15 11.61 7.22
N GLU A 193 2.49 12.30 6.29
CA GLU A 193 1.34 13.16 6.59
C GLU A 193 0.06 12.35 6.88
N LEU A 194 0.07 11.02 6.62
CA LEU A 194 -1.10 10.17 6.85
C LEU A 194 -1.32 9.94 8.34
N PRO A 195 -2.45 10.38 8.91
CA PRO A 195 -2.80 10.05 10.27
C PRO A 195 -3.22 8.57 10.37
N ASP A 196 -2.92 7.94 11.49
CA ASP A 196 -3.43 6.61 11.86
C ASP A 196 -3.20 5.49 10.82
N THR A 197 -2.24 5.68 9.89
CA THR A 197 -1.87 4.72 8.86
C THR A 197 -0.45 4.23 9.10
N GLN A 198 -0.28 2.94 9.35
CA GLN A 198 1.05 2.33 9.28
C GLN A 198 1.46 2.16 7.83
N VAL A 199 2.62 2.71 7.46
CA VAL A 199 3.15 2.60 6.09
C VAL A 199 4.37 1.71 6.08
N ILE A 200 4.38 0.71 5.20
CA ILE A 200 5.52 -0.17 4.94
C ILE A 200 5.90 -0.01 3.47
N LEU A 201 7.17 0.33 3.23
CA LEU A 201 7.73 0.51 1.90
C LEU A 201 8.89 -0.44 1.70
N THR A 202 8.99 -1.10 0.56
CA THR A 202 10.21 -1.77 0.15
C THR A 202 10.92 -0.97 -0.92
N THR A 203 12.25 -0.96 -0.88
CA THR A 203 13.08 -0.18 -1.80
C THR A 203 14.49 -0.79 -1.90
N HIS A 204 15.15 -0.56 -3.02
CA HIS A 204 16.59 -0.77 -3.19
C HIS A 204 17.39 0.52 -3.08
N ASN A 205 16.75 1.65 -2.82
CA ASN A 205 17.36 2.96 -2.77
C ASN A 205 17.92 3.26 -1.37
N THR A 206 19.20 3.05 -1.18
CA THR A 206 19.88 3.30 0.09
C THR A 206 19.98 4.77 0.48
N ASN A 207 19.79 5.72 -0.45
CA ASN A 207 19.76 7.15 -0.13
C ASN A 207 18.62 7.52 0.84
N LEU A 208 17.57 6.69 0.90
CA LEU A 208 16.48 6.86 1.87
C LEU A 208 16.89 6.53 3.30
N LEU A 209 18.04 5.87 3.51
CA LEU A 209 18.64 5.64 4.81
C LEU A 209 19.29 6.93 5.34
N SER A 210 18.45 7.89 5.67
CA SER A 210 18.86 9.17 6.24
C SER A 210 17.98 9.51 7.44
N ASN A 211 18.59 9.99 8.51
CA ASN A 211 17.89 10.42 9.72
C ASN A 211 16.91 11.60 9.48
N THR A 212 17.08 12.33 8.37
CA THR A 212 16.11 13.37 7.95
C THR A 212 14.87 12.76 7.32
N ILE A 213 14.97 11.53 6.78
CA ILE A 213 13.90 10.84 6.08
C ILE A 213 13.24 9.81 6.99
N ILE A 214 14.00 8.93 7.63
CA ILE A 214 13.49 7.87 8.50
C ILE A 214 14.30 7.80 9.81
N ARG A 215 13.66 7.38 10.89
CA ARG A 215 14.36 7.03 12.12
C ARG A 215 15.03 5.65 11.98
N PRO A 216 16.13 5.39 12.67
CA PRO A 216 16.83 4.09 12.58
C PRO A 216 15.97 2.87 12.97
N ASP A 217 15.03 3.04 13.90
CA ASP A 217 14.08 2.00 14.30
C ASP A 217 12.97 1.74 13.27
N CYS A 218 12.80 2.64 12.30
CA CYS A 218 11.87 2.50 11.17
C CYS A 218 12.55 1.96 9.89
N GLY A 219 13.89 1.87 9.87
CA GLY A 219 14.64 1.28 8.77
C GLY A 219 14.94 -0.20 9.06
N PHE A 220 14.66 -1.07 8.09
CA PHE A 220 14.87 -2.51 8.21
C PHE A 220 15.70 -3.03 7.05
N ILE A 221 16.58 -3.99 7.32
CA ILE A 221 17.32 -4.74 6.30
C ILE A 221 16.74 -6.14 6.22
N ILE A 222 16.48 -6.58 4.99
CA ILE A 222 16.06 -7.95 4.68
C ILE A 222 17.31 -8.70 4.21
N ASP A 223 17.76 -9.67 5.02
CA ASP A 223 18.85 -10.57 4.66
C ASP A 223 18.35 -12.02 4.72
N GLY A 224 18.22 -12.62 3.55
CA GLY A 224 17.70 -13.97 3.41
C GLY A 224 16.33 -14.14 4.06
N LYS A 225 16.29 -14.73 5.26
CA LYS A 225 15.05 -15.01 6.01
C LYS A 225 14.80 -14.08 7.19
N LYS A 226 15.69 -13.14 7.44
CA LYS A 226 15.60 -12.22 8.59
C LYS A 226 15.25 -10.82 8.12
N ILE A 227 14.43 -10.17 8.92
CA ILE A 227 14.14 -8.74 8.83
C ILE A 227 14.60 -8.13 10.14
N THR A 228 15.59 -7.24 10.08
CA THR A 228 16.20 -6.65 11.27
C THR A 228 16.25 -5.14 11.14
N SER A 229 15.82 -4.42 12.17
CA SER A 229 15.91 -2.96 12.17
C SER A 229 17.35 -2.48 12.35
N LEU A 230 17.69 -1.32 11.79
CA LEU A 230 19.04 -0.77 11.79
C LEU A 230 19.63 -0.63 13.19
N ASN A 231 18.82 -0.25 14.18
CA ASN A 231 19.26 -0.11 15.57
C ASN A 231 19.61 -1.44 16.26
N HIS A 232 19.21 -2.59 15.71
CA HIS A 232 19.58 -3.92 16.18
C HIS A 232 20.71 -4.57 15.39
N LEU A 233 21.16 -3.93 14.30
CA LEU A 233 22.26 -4.42 13.46
C LEU A 233 23.62 -3.81 13.85
N THR A 234 23.66 -2.93 14.84
CA THR A 234 24.89 -2.32 15.34
C THR A 234 24.81 -2.14 16.84
N GLU A 235 25.95 -2.32 17.51
CA GLU A 235 26.08 -2.01 18.95
C GLU A 235 26.27 -0.50 19.21
N LYS A 236 26.52 0.27 18.14
CA LYS A 236 26.69 1.73 18.25
C LYS A 236 25.32 2.39 18.38
N GLU A 237 25.22 3.32 19.33
CA GLU A 237 24.07 4.23 19.40
C GLU A 237 24.00 5.05 18.11
N LEU A 238 22.91 4.86 17.35
CA LEU A 238 22.67 5.62 16.13
C LEU A 238 22.06 6.98 16.49
N ARG A 239 22.87 8.04 16.35
CA ARG A 239 22.46 9.42 16.62
C ARG A 239 22.02 10.10 15.32
N GLU A 240 21.25 11.18 15.46
CA GLU A 240 20.73 11.97 14.33
C GLU A 240 21.86 12.46 13.39
N ALA A 241 23.04 12.75 13.93
CA ALA A 241 24.21 13.19 13.16
C ALA A 241 24.87 12.08 12.33
N HIS A 242 24.52 10.81 12.53
CA HIS A 242 25.11 9.72 11.77
C HIS A 242 24.49 9.62 10.39
N ASN A 243 25.33 9.46 9.38
CA ASN A 243 24.87 9.15 8.02
C ASN A 243 24.64 7.63 7.90
N LEU A 244 23.38 7.22 7.97
CA LEU A 244 22.99 5.81 7.95
C LEU A 244 23.36 5.13 6.63
N GLU A 245 23.26 5.83 5.50
CA GLU A 245 23.65 5.29 4.20
C GLU A 245 25.14 4.97 4.15
N LYS A 246 26.00 5.88 4.61
CA LYS A 246 27.45 5.61 4.68
C LYS A 246 27.78 4.44 5.58
N LEU A 247 27.09 4.32 6.72
CA LEU A 247 27.26 3.18 7.62
C LEU A 247 26.83 1.87 6.93
N TYR A 248 25.73 1.88 6.18
CA TYR A 248 25.28 0.74 5.39
C TYR A 248 26.32 0.34 4.33
N GLN A 249 26.77 1.30 3.54
CA GLN A 249 27.79 1.06 2.48
C GLN A 249 29.14 0.59 3.05
N ALA A 250 29.49 1.02 4.26
CA ALA A 250 30.67 0.57 4.97
C ALA A 250 30.50 -0.81 5.65
N GLY A 251 29.37 -1.46 5.50
CA GLY A 251 29.09 -2.79 6.06
C GLY A 251 28.82 -2.83 7.57
N HIS A 252 28.53 -1.68 8.20
CA HIS A 252 28.25 -1.65 9.64
C HIS A 252 26.96 -2.34 10.05
N PHE A 253 26.09 -2.64 9.10
CA PHE A 253 24.81 -3.33 9.30
C PHE A 253 24.82 -4.77 8.75
N ASN A 254 25.97 -5.27 8.33
CA ASN A 254 26.14 -6.67 7.98
C ASN A 254 26.38 -7.46 9.28
N GLY A 255 25.40 -8.21 9.72
CA GLY A 255 25.50 -9.10 10.86
C GLY A 255 26.23 -10.39 10.54
#